data_9016b872eeeafe5c5fd7525efb23c692
#
_entry.id   9016b872eeeafe5c5fd7525efb23c692
#
_cell.length_a   1.000
_cell.length_b   1.000
_cell.length_c   1.000
_cell.angle_alpha   90.00
_cell.angle_beta   90.00
_cell.angle_gamma   90.00
#
_symmetry.space_group_name_H-M   'P 1'
#
loop_
_entity.id
_entity.type
_entity.pdbx_description
1 polymer ?
#
loop_
_entity_poly.entity_id
_entity_poly.type
_entity_poly.pdbx_seq_one_letter_code
_entity_poly.pdbx_strand_id
1 'polypeptide(L)' 'MNKIQVLCYKGDMKFERKTFEETKELIQKIEAGEMEGLPQGRYFLIDKTNKRLIHEILPTENQEIVMIPVIQGG' A
#
# COMPACT_ATOMS: atom_id res chain seq x y z
N MET A 1 -2.63 -5.31 -13.98
CA MET A 1 -2.69 -4.04 -13.26
C MET A 1 -2.72 -4.30 -11.77
N ASN A 2 -1.90 -3.62 -11.03
CA ASN A 2 -1.86 -3.77 -9.58
C ASN A 2 -2.79 -2.77 -8.93
N LYS A 3 -3.56 -3.24 -7.96
CA LYS A 3 -4.49 -2.39 -7.21
C LYS A 3 -4.00 -2.25 -5.78
N ILE A 4 -3.96 -1.02 -5.30
CA ILE A 4 -3.50 -0.70 -3.96
C ILE A 4 -4.63 0.04 -3.24
N GLN A 5 -5.02 -0.46 -2.09
CA GLN A 5 -6.00 0.19 -1.24
C GLN A 5 -5.33 0.58 0.06
N VAL A 6 -5.36 1.85 0.39
CA VAL A 6 -4.77 2.34 1.64
C VAL A 6 -5.89 2.66 2.60
N LEU A 7 -5.89 1.99 3.74
CA LEU A 7 -6.90 2.21 4.76
C LEU A 7 -6.56 3.45 5.56
N CYS A 8 -7.53 4.32 5.74
CA CYS A 8 -7.37 5.56 6.48
C CYS A 8 -8.68 5.84 7.22
N TYR A 9 -8.57 6.42 8.40
CA TYR A 9 -9.75 6.70 9.21
C TYR A 9 -10.70 7.73 8.55
N LYS A 10 -10.20 8.50 7.60
CA LYS A 10 -11.02 9.45 6.83
C LYS A 10 -11.64 8.85 5.59
N GLY A 11 -11.40 7.58 5.33
CA GLY A 11 -11.88 6.89 4.15
C GLY A 11 -10.71 6.28 3.37
N ASP A 12 -10.99 5.16 2.72
CA ASP A 12 -9.96 4.43 2.01
C ASP A 12 -9.59 5.14 0.71
N MET A 13 -8.31 5.10 0.38
CA MET A 13 -7.81 5.60 -0.90
C MET A 13 -7.42 4.41 -1.77
N LYS A 14 -7.79 4.48 -3.03
CA LYS A 14 -7.53 3.40 -3.99
C LYS A 14 -6.68 3.92 -5.14
N PHE A 15 -5.69 3.13 -5.49
CA PHE A 15 -4.77 3.43 -6.58
C PHE A 15 -4.63 2.24 -7.51
N GLU A 16 -4.26 2.49 -8.74
CA GLU A 16 -3.94 1.45 -9.70
C GLU A 16 -2.62 1.78 -10.37
N ARG A 17 -1.79 0.77 -10.58
CA ARG A 17 -0.51 0.90 -11.29
C ARG A 17 -0.33 -0.27 -12.23
N LYS A 18 0.26 -0.01 -13.38
CA LYS A 18 0.40 -1.02 -14.42
C LYS A 18 1.55 -1.98 -14.16
N THR A 19 2.66 -1.49 -13.63
CA THR A 19 3.86 -2.28 -13.47
C THR A 19 4.24 -2.45 -12.01
N PHE A 20 5.09 -3.45 -11.75
CA PHE A 20 5.66 -3.66 -10.43
C PHE A 20 6.47 -2.45 -9.98
N GLU A 21 7.28 -1.87 -10.85
CA GLU A 21 8.10 -0.71 -10.51
C GLU A 21 7.25 0.49 -10.13
N GLU A 22 6.19 0.75 -10.87
CA GLU A 22 5.29 1.85 -10.56
C GLU A 22 4.59 1.62 -9.21
N THR A 23 4.22 0.38 -8.94
CA THR A 23 3.57 0.02 -7.67
C THR A 23 4.54 0.21 -6.51
N LYS A 24 5.77 -0.23 -6.68
CA LYS A 24 6.81 -0.09 -5.66
C LYS A 24 7.09 1.39 -5.37
N GLU A 25 7.18 2.20 -6.42
CA GLU A 25 7.39 3.64 -6.28
C GLU A 25 6.25 4.30 -5.53
N LEU A 26 5.01 3.92 -5.84
CA LEU A 26 3.83 4.46 -5.14
C LEU A 26 3.89 4.14 -3.65
N ILE A 27 4.20 2.89 -3.30
CA ILE A 27 4.27 2.48 -1.90
C ILE A 27 5.36 3.25 -1.17
N GLN A 28 6.50 3.46 -1.80
CA GLN A 28 7.60 4.24 -1.21
C GLN A 28 7.17 5.69 -0.97
N LYS A 29 6.45 6.29 -1.90
CA LYS A 29 5.94 7.65 -1.74
C LYS A 29 4.94 7.76 -0.59
N ILE A 30 4.07 6.77 -0.46
CA ILE A 30 3.10 6.75 0.63
C ILE A 30 3.83 6.68 1.97
N GLU A 31 4.81 5.79 2.09
CA GLU A 31 5.56 5.62 3.33
C GLU A 31 6.43 6.82 3.66
N ALA A 32 6.90 7.53 2.64
CA ALA A 32 7.70 8.74 2.82
C ALA A 32 6.86 9.97 3.19
N GLY A 33 5.54 9.84 3.21
CA GLY A 33 4.67 10.95 3.54
C GLY A 33 4.46 11.93 2.40
N GLU A 34 4.77 11.52 1.18
CA GLU A 34 4.63 12.37 0.00
C GLU A 34 3.23 12.38 -0.58
N MET A 35 2.36 11.50 -0.10
CA MET A 35 0.98 11.45 -0.56
C MET A 35 0.08 12.20 0.41
N GLU A 36 -0.58 13.24 -0.10
CA GLU A 36 -1.46 14.06 0.70
C GLU A 36 -2.62 13.23 1.27
N GLY A 37 -2.91 13.43 2.54
CA GLY A 37 -3.99 12.74 3.21
C GLY A 37 -3.63 11.39 3.80
N LEU A 38 -2.40 10.92 3.60
CA LEU A 38 -1.94 9.65 4.13
C LEU A 38 -0.79 9.86 5.10
N PRO A 39 -0.77 9.16 6.25
CA PRO A 39 0.29 9.33 7.22
C PRO A 39 1.62 8.81 6.70
N GLN A 40 2.70 9.44 7.14
CA GLN A 40 4.05 8.97 6.90
C GLN A 40 4.37 7.84 7.88
N GLY A 41 5.16 6.88 7.44
CA GLY A 41 5.67 5.85 8.31
C GLY A 41 5.47 4.46 7.74
N ARG A 42 5.47 3.48 8.64
CA ARG A 42 5.32 2.08 8.26
C ARG A 42 3.88 1.73 7.98
N TYR A 43 3.72 0.84 7.01
CA TYR A 43 2.43 0.25 6.68
C TYR A 43 2.57 -1.27 6.65
N PHE A 44 1.56 -1.96 7.12
CA PHE A 44 1.43 -3.38 6.87
C PHE A 44 0.93 -3.56 5.44
N LEU A 45 1.54 -4.48 4.72
CA LEU A 45 1.11 -4.83 3.37
C LEU A 45 0.42 -6.17 3.41
N ILE A 46 -0.82 -6.21 2.94
CA ILE A 46 -1.60 -7.43 2.91
C ILE A 46 -1.89 -7.79 1.47
N ASP A 47 -1.51 -9.01 1.09
CA ASP A 47 -1.89 -9.59 -0.18
C ASP A 47 -3.34 -10.02 -0.06
N LYS A 48 -4.23 -9.23 -0.65
CA LYS A 48 -5.67 -9.49 -0.54
C LYS A 48 -6.09 -10.77 -1.24
N THR A 49 -5.41 -11.14 -2.31
CA THR A 49 -5.72 -12.35 -3.06
C THR A 49 -5.49 -13.61 -2.23
N ASN A 50 -4.34 -13.67 -1.56
CA ASN A 50 -3.97 -14.81 -0.74
C ASN A 50 -4.26 -14.60 0.75
N LYS A 51 -4.78 -13.44 1.11
CA LYS A 51 -5.22 -13.10 2.47
C LYS A 51 -4.10 -13.27 3.49
N ARG A 52 -2.91 -12.77 3.17
CA ARG A 52 -1.76 -12.90 4.08
C ARG A 52 -0.93 -11.61 4.12
N LEU A 53 -0.25 -11.43 5.24
CA LEU A 53 0.70 -10.35 5.41
C LEU A 53 1.95 -10.62 4.58
N ILE A 54 2.43 -9.60 3.89
CA ILE A 54 3.66 -9.70 3.11
C ILE A 54 4.60 -8.59 3.53
N HIS A 55 5.90 -8.81 3.36
CA HIS A 55 6.92 -7.82 3.66
C HIS A 55 7.30 -7.00 2.43
N GLU A 56 7.14 -7.60 1.26
CA GLU A 56 7.43 -6.95 -0.01
C GLU A 56 6.38 -7.34 -1.02
N ILE A 57 6.12 -6.43 -1.96
CA ILE A 57 5.20 -6.75 -3.05
C ILE A 57 5.88 -7.74 -3.99
N LEU A 58 5.07 -8.63 -4.56
CA LEU A 58 5.57 -9.62 -5.50
C LEU A 58 5.76 -8.96 -6.86
N PRO A 59 6.81 -9.33 -7.60
CA PRO A 59 7.04 -8.78 -8.93
C PRO A 59 6.11 -9.41 -9.97
N THR A 60 4.82 -9.36 -9.69
CA THR A 60 3.78 -9.92 -10.55
C THR A 60 2.81 -8.83 -10.96
N GLU A 61 2.03 -9.14 -11.98
CA GLU A 61 0.95 -8.29 -12.42
C GLU A 61 -0.36 -8.77 -11.78
N ASN A 62 -1.34 -7.90 -11.74
CA ASN A 62 -2.70 -8.23 -11.28
C ASN A 62 -2.78 -8.64 -9.81
N GLN A 63 -1.96 -8.05 -8.97
CA GLN A 63 -2.07 -8.28 -7.54
C GLN A 63 -2.90 -7.18 -6.88
N GLU A 64 -3.52 -7.52 -5.75
CA GLU A 64 -4.28 -6.57 -4.94
C GLU A 64 -3.60 -6.46 -3.58
N ILE A 65 -3.24 -5.25 -3.20
CA ILE A 65 -2.53 -4.95 -1.96
C ILE A 65 -3.38 -4.04 -1.10
N VAL A 66 -3.47 -4.35 0.18
CA VAL A 66 -4.06 -3.46 1.17
C VAL A 66 -2.95 -2.96 2.07
N MET A 67 -2.87 -1.64 2.22
CA MET A 67 -1.89 -1.01 3.10
C MET A 67 -2.60 -0.49 4.34
N ILE A 68 -2.11 -0.89 5.49
CA ILE A 68 -2.66 -0.48 6.79
C ILE A 68 -1.59 0.28 7.54
N PRO A 69 -1.82 1.55 7.90
CA PRO A 69 -0.81 2.31 8.64
C PRO A 69 -0.58 1.70 10.02
N VAL A 70 0.69 1.58 10.39
CA VAL A 70 1.06 1.12 11.72
C VAL A 70 1.01 2.33 12.64
N ILE A 71 0.05 2.33 13.54
CA ILE A 71 -0.08 3.41 14.52
C ILE A 71 0.75 3.03 15.72
N GLN A 72 1.83 3.79 15.94
CA GLN A 72 2.63 3.62 17.16
C GLN A 72 2.04 4.51 18.22
N GLY A 73 1.41 3.87 19.20
CA GLY A 73 0.95 4.56 20.37
C GLY A 73 2.18 5.06 21.13
N GLY A 74 2.32 6.33 21.20
CA GLY A 74 3.48 6.96 21.80
C GLY A 74 3.25 7.41 23.19
#